data_a8939b94ea566f4fbd099e1a7a660ac0
#
_entry.id   a8939b94ea566f4fbd099e1a7a660ac0
#
_cell.length_a   1.000
_cell.length_b   1.000
_cell.length_c   1.000
_cell.angle_alpha   90.00
_cell.angle_beta   90.00
_cell.angle_gamma   90.00
#
_symmetry.space_group_name_H-M   'P 1'
#
loop_
_entity.id
_entity.type
_entity.pdbx_description
1 polymer ?
#
loop_
_entity_poly.entity_id
_entity_poly.type
_entity_poly.pdbx_seq_one_letter_code
_entity_poly.pdbx_strand_id
1 'polypeptide(L)'
;MKEVNAGSLFHYTKKIDVLLKILKKGIRYSYSAEEFDNDIIFAYEDGGKLNKCRLLEDANTPRVIAMPMVSFCDIPLSRIAKHQEQYGKYCIGLDKTAFLKYWKGRISPVTYYPNPEFRDYFLYLSDLLNNVGNFDGDELSEYCHQLTKGKKVIDGAVALANDERARTLIKQESDFIKLKCFATQVLAVTKPLISSKGAENYDEREWRAYTLDGLNGDDWGKWEVLDRNNCKDRVTHLNNILTNKKRAYIKIEPFYVSNVISHIIVETEKEVPDIICAILKLPTIFGYQQPEEKKQLLVSKVTSFERIEKDY
;
A
#
# COMPACT_ATOMS: atom_id res chain seq x y z
N MET A 1 6.16 18.36 -26.12
CA MET A 1 4.97 17.50 -25.89
C MET A 1 4.41 17.86 -24.53
N LYS A 2 3.15 18.28 -24.42
CA LYS A 2 2.51 18.41 -23.11
C LYS A 2 2.40 16.99 -22.53
N GLU A 3 2.99 16.75 -21.36
CA GLU A 3 2.76 15.51 -20.63
C GLU A 3 1.26 15.38 -20.37
N VAL A 4 0.64 14.39 -20.97
CA VAL A 4 -0.78 14.07 -20.72
C VAL A 4 -0.82 13.25 -19.43
N ASN A 5 -0.75 13.95 -18.30
CA ASN A 5 -1.03 13.33 -17.02
C ASN A 5 -2.53 13.06 -16.91
N ALA A 6 -2.91 11.85 -16.50
CA ALA A 6 -4.29 11.58 -16.17
C ALA A 6 -4.70 12.46 -14.97
N GLY A 7 -5.86 13.10 -15.04
CA GLY A 7 -6.43 13.83 -13.92
C GLY A 7 -6.94 12.92 -12.81
N SER A 8 -6.96 11.60 -13.05
CA SER A 8 -7.52 10.59 -12.16
C SER A 8 -6.60 9.40 -11.99
N LEU A 9 -6.63 8.81 -10.81
CA LEU A 9 -6.03 7.51 -10.50
C LEU A 9 -7.10 6.43 -10.62
N PHE A 10 -6.85 5.38 -11.38
CA PHE A 10 -7.82 4.33 -11.67
C PHE A 10 -7.49 3.04 -10.94
N HIS A 11 -8.48 2.49 -10.22
CA HIS A 11 -8.40 1.18 -9.59
C HIS A 11 -9.35 0.21 -10.27
N TYR A 12 -8.79 -0.84 -10.87
CA TYR A 12 -9.50 -1.83 -11.67
C TYR A 12 -9.97 -3.03 -10.87
N THR A 13 -11.03 -3.67 -11.35
CA THR A 13 -11.51 -4.95 -10.82
C THR A 13 -12.17 -5.80 -11.92
N LYS A 14 -12.13 -7.12 -11.73
CA LYS A 14 -12.63 -8.07 -12.73
C LYS A 14 -14.15 -8.31 -12.67
N LYS A 15 -14.82 -7.88 -11.60
CA LYS A 15 -16.23 -8.20 -11.35
C LYS A 15 -17.00 -6.99 -10.87
N ILE A 16 -18.23 -6.82 -11.37
CA ILE A 16 -19.14 -5.74 -10.97
C ILE A 16 -19.46 -5.80 -9.47
N ASP A 17 -19.60 -6.99 -8.90
CA ASP A 17 -19.84 -7.16 -7.46
C ASP A 17 -18.71 -6.61 -6.60
N VAL A 18 -17.46 -6.68 -7.10
CA VAL A 18 -16.30 -6.11 -6.40
C VAL A 18 -16.35 -4.59 -6.50
N LEU A 19 -16.70 -4.01 -7.65
CA LEU A 19 -16.89 -2.58 -7.80
C LEU A 19 -17.97 -2.06 -6.83
N LEU A 20 -19.11 -2.76 -6.71
CA LEU A 20 -20.16 -2.43 -5.74
C LEU A 20 -19.70 -2.54 -4.28
N LYS A 21 -18.86 -3.53 -3.96
CA LYS A 21 -18.25 -3.64 -2.63
C LYS A 21 -17.29 -2.50 -2.34
N ILE A 22 -16.51 -2.08 -3.34
CA ILE A 22 -15.62 -0.90 -3.24
C ILE A 22 -16.45 0.35 -2.98
N LEU A 23 -17.48 0.60 -3.78
CA LEU A 23 -18.38 1.72 -3.58
C LEU A 23 -19.01 1.72 -2.19
N LYS A 24 -19.45 0.56 -1.71
CA LYS A 24 -20.08 0.42 -0.38
C LYS A 24 -19.11 0.62 0.78
N LYS A 25 -17.92 0.01 0.73
CA LYS A 25 -17.01 -0.12 1.89
C LYS A 25 -15.72 0.69 1.80
N GLY A 26 -15.34 1.13 0.61
CA GLY A 26 -14.02 1.66 0.27
C GLY A 26 -13.12 0.63 -0.41
N ILE A 27 -11.96 1.06 -0.88
CA ILE A 27 -10.98 0.21 -1.56
C ILE A 27 -10.19 -0.56 -0.49
N ARG A 28 -10.21 -1.88 -0.58
CA ARG A 28 -9.54 -2.75 0.40
C ARG A 28 -8.07 -2.93 0.03
N TYR A 29 -7.18 -2.79 1.01
CA TYR A 29 -5.82 -3.29 0.88
C TYR A 29 -5.84 -4.78 0.61
N SER A 30 -4.95 -5.24 -0.25
CA SER A 30 -4.73 -6.66 -0.50
C SER A 30 -3.24 -6.96 -0.47
N TYR A 31 -2.89 -8.12 0.07
CA TYR A 31 -1.52 -8.60 -0.05
C TYR A 31 -1.25 -8.97 -1.50
N SER A 32 -0.19 -8.41 -2.03
CA SER A 32 0.41 -8.78 -3.30
C SER A 32 1.81 -9.31 -3.04
N ALA A 33 2.18 -10.35 -3.77
CA ALA A 33 3.54 -10.87 -3.73
C ALA A 33 4.37 -10.16 -4.80
N GLU A 34 5.23 -9.24 -4.38
CA GLU A 34 6.11 -8.50 -5.27
C GLU A 34 7.45 -9.20 -5.43
N GLU A 35 7.87 -9.34 -6.67
CA GLU A 35 9.17 -9.91 -7.01
C GLU A 35 10.26 -8.85 -6.77
N PHE A 36 11.31 -9.25 -6.09
CA PHE A 36 12.52 -8.47 -5.94
C PHE A 36 13.69 -9.26 -6.51
N ASP A 37 14.72 -8.55 -6.94
CA ASP A 37 15.96 -9.20 -7.32
C ASP A 37 16.52 -10.00 -6.14
N ASN A 38 16.87 -11.27 -6.37
CA ASN A 38 17.17 -12.24 -5.31
C ASN A 38 18.31 -11.83 -4.36
N ASP A 39 19.09 -10.84 -4.74
CA ASP A 39 20.24 -10.38 -3.97
C ASP A 39 19.87 -9.38 -2.85
N ILE A 40 18.59 -8.97 -2.74
CA ILE A 40 18.18 -7.91 -1.83
C ILE A 40 16.97 -8.37 -1.01
N ILE A 41 17.16 -9.27 -0.06
CA ILE A 41 16.09 -9.69 0.83
C ILE A 41 16.45 -9.42 2.28
N PHE A 42 15.67 -8.53 2.89
CA PHE A 42 15.66 -8.36 4.33
C PHE A 42 14.92 -9.54 4.95
N ALA A 43 15.64 -10.41 5.66
CA ALA A 43 15.00 -11.47 6.42
C ALA A 43 14.32 -10.88 7.67
N TYR A 44 13.00 -10.97 7.73
CA TYR A 44 12.25 -10.80 8.95
C TYR A 44 12.09 -12.19 9.58
N GLU A 45 12.69 -12.42 10.74
CA GLU A 45 12.37 -13.59 11.55
C GLU A 45 11.11 -13.35 12.38
N ASP A 46 10.42 -14.46 12.73
CA ASP A 46 9.22 -14.48 13.55
C ASP A 46 9.37 -13.64 14.82
N GLY A 47 8.38 -12.79 15.08
CA GLY A 47 8.32 -11.96 16.28
C GLY A 47 8.60 -10.47 16.09
N GLY A 48 8.85 -10.00 14.85
CA GLY A 48 9.04 -8.57 14.57
C GLY A 48 10.37 -7.99 14.99
N LYS A 49 11.31 -8.82 15.47
CA LYS A 49 12.70 -8.46 15.67
C LYS A 49 13.43 -8.52 14.33
N LEU A 50 14.12 -7.46 13.97
CA LEU A 50 15.06 -7.44 12.84
C LEU A 50 16.28 -8.26 13.31
N ASN A 51 16.22 -9.56 13.15
CA ASN A 51 17.42 -10.36 13.31
C ASN A 51 18.23 -10.23 12.03
N LYS A 52 19.45 -9.72 12.18
CA LYS A 52 20.52 -9.58 11.18
C LYS A 52 20.03 -9.72 9.74
N CYS A 53 20.08 -8.66 8.95
CA CYS A 53 20.01 -8.78 7.50
C CYS A 53 21.06 -9.83 7.09
N ARG A 54 20.67 -11.08 6.97
CA ARG A 54 21.47 -12.04 6.23
C ARG A 54 21.17 -11.75 4.78
N LEU A 55 22.15 -11.31 4.03
CA LEU A 55 22.26 -11.69 2.62
C LEU A 55 22.11 -13.21 2.65
N LEU A 56 20.95 -13.69 2.20
CA LEU A 56 20.64 -15.11 2.33
C LEU A 56 21.60 -15.85 1.43
N GLU A 57 22.46 -16.66 2.05
CA GLU A 57 23.45 -17.51 1.37
C GLU A 57 22.81 -18.51 0.39
N ASP A 58 21.48 -18.68 0.41
CA ASP A 58 20.71 -19.46 -0.53
C ASP A 58 20.20 -18.60 -1.70
N ALA A 59 21.11 -18.14 -2.55
CA ALA A 59 20.80 -17.39 -3.78
C ALA A 59 19.91 -18.15 -4.79
N ASN A 60 19.60 -19.41 -4.54
CA ASN A 60 18.87 -20.27 -5.47
C ASN A 60 17.36 -20.31 -5.27
N THR A 61 16.81 -19.78 -4.18
CA THR A 61 15.37 -19.80 -3.93
C THR A 61 14.79 -18.42 -4.24
N PRO A 62 14.01 -18.26 -5.34
CA PRO A 62 13.40 -16.99 -5.66
C PRO A 62 12.41 -16.60 -4.57
N ARG A 63 12.54 -15.39 -4.04
CA ARG A 63 11.70 -14.88 -2.96
C ARG A 63 10.84 -13.72 -3.43
N VAL A 64 9.75 -13.49 -2.70
CA VAL A 64 8.82 -12.39 -2.90
C VAL A 64 8.52 -11.73 -1.56
N ILE A 65 8.21 -10.46 -1.59
CA ILE A 65 7.70 -9.76 -0.41
C ILE A 65 6.18 -9.64 -0.54
N ALA A 66 5.46 -10.23 0.40
CA ALA A 66 4.02 -10.03 0.52
C ALA A 66 3.76 -8.78 1.36
N MET A 67 3.16 -7.76 0.74
CA MET A 67 2.81 -6.51 1.41
C MET A 67 1.38 -6.09 1.12
N PRO A 68 0.65 -5.52 2.10
CA PRO A 68 -0.70 -5.01 1.88
C PRO A 68 -0.64 -3.66 1.17
N MET A 69 -1.19 -3.61 -0.05
CA MET A 69 -1.23 -2.40 -0.85
C MET A 69 -2.52 -2.30 -1.67
N VAL A 70 -2.75 -1.12 -2.21
CA VAL A 70 -3.73 -0.86 -3.28
C VAL A 70 -2.99 -0.19 -4.41
N SER A 71 -3.06 -0.79 -5.60
CA SER A 71 -2.47 -0.24 -6.82
C SER A 71 -3.50 0.57 -7.59
N PHE A 72 -3.03 1.67 -8.17
CA PHE A 72 -3.78 2.53 -9.07
C PHE A 72 -2.96 2.74 -10.35
N CYS A 73 -3.65 2.98 -11.46
CA CYS A 73 -3.01 3.37 -12.73
C CYS A 73 -3.22 4.85 -12.98
N ASP A 74 -2.14 5.56 -13.35
CA ASP A 74 -2.16 6.99 -13.76
C ASP A 74 -2.12 7.07 -15.30
N ILE A 75 -3.16 6.56 -15.95
CA ILE A 75 -3.24 6.44 -17.41
C ILE A 75 -4.48 7.14 -17.90
N PRO A 76 -4.37 7.99 -18.94
CA PRO A 76 -5.53 8.63 -19.55
C PRO A 76 -6.55 7.62 -20.06
N LEU A 77 -7.83 7.96 -19.96
CA LEU A 77 -8.93 7.10 -20.44
C LEU A 77 -8.75 6.65 -21.90
N SER A 78 -8.16 7.50 -22.76
CA SER A 78 -7.85 7.17 -24.15
C SER A 78 -6.82 6.05 -24.35
N ARG A 79 -6.14 5.59 -23.31
CA ARG A 79 -5.12 4.51 -23.37
C ARG A 79 -5.48 3.30 -22.51
N ILE A 80 -6.70 3.24 -22.05
CA ILE A 80 -7.15 2.31 -21.01
C ILE A 80 -7.34 0.87 -21.52
N ALA A 81 -7.50 0.65 -22.84
CA ALA A 81 -7.85 -0.63 -23.44
C ALA A 81 -6.88 -1.78 -23.05
N LYS A 82 -5.56 -1.54 -23.11
CA LYS A 82 -4.56 -2.54 -22.68
C LYS A 82 -4.70 -2.96 -21.22
N HIS A 83 -5.12 -2.04 -20.37
CA HIS A 83 -5.24 -2.28 -18.93
C HIS A 83 -6.48 -3.06 -18.55
N GLN A 84 -7.57 -2.93 -19.33
CA GLN A 84 -8.79 -3.71 -19.14
C GLN A 84 -8.55 -5.22 -19.27
N GLU A 85 -7.78 -5.63 -20.27
CA GLU A 85 -7.47 -7.04 -20.51
C GLU A 85 -6.72 -7.66 -19.34
N GLN A 86 -5.81 -6.92 -18.73
CA GLN A 86 -4.95 -7.40 -17.66
C GLN A 86 -5.61 -7.30 -16.27
N TYR A 87 -6.22 -6.14 -15.95
CA TYR A 87 -6.67 -5.82 -14.60
C TYR A 87 -8.18 -5.94 -14.40
N GLY A 88 -8.98 -5.91 -15.47
CA GLY A 88 -10.43 -6.09 -15.43
C GLY A 88 -11.21 -4.94 -16.03
N LYS A 89 -12.49 -5.21 -16.28
CA LYS A 89 -13.40 -4.36 -17.06
C LYS A 89 -14.30 -3.45 -16.21
N TYR A 90 -14.02 -3.34 -14.92
CA TYR A 90 -14.74 -2.45 -14.01
C TYR A 90 -13.71 -1.58 -13.29
N CYS A 91 -14.01 -0.31 -13.10
CA CYS A 91 -13.02 0.61 -12.58
C CYS A 91 -13.67 1.73 -11.75
N ILE A 92 -12.95 2.16 -10.72
CA ILE A 92 -13.22 3.42 -10.04
C ILE A 92 -12.08 4.40 -10.29
N GLY A 93 -12.41 5.59 -10.78
CA GLY A 93 -11.47 6.70 -10.94
C GLY A 93 -11.57 7.65 -9.77
N LEU A 94 -10.43 8.02 -9.22
CA LEU A 94 -10.30 9.01 -8.16
C LEU A 94 -9.63 10.26 -8.73
N ASP A 95 -10.24 11.43 -8.58
CA ASP A 95 -9.58 12.69 -8.89
C ASP A 95 -8.27 12.77 -8.11
N LYS A 96 -7.16 12.85 -8.83
CA LYS A 96 -5.81 12.73 -8.26
C LYS A 96 -5.53 13.84 -7.24
N THR A 97 -5.88 15.07 -7.59
CA THR A 97 -5.64 16.24 -6.73
C THR A 97 -6.50 16.19 -5.48
N ALA A 98 -7.79 15.90 -5.63
CA ALA A 98 -8.70 15.78 -4.50
C ALA A 98 -8.32 14.58 -3.60
N PHE A 99 -7.99 13.44 -4.19
CA PHE A 99 -7.59 12.26 -3.42
C PHE A 99 -6.33 12.50 -2.60
N LEU A 100 -5.27 13.05 -3.20
CA LEU A 100 -4.03 13.38 -2.49
C LEU A 100 -4.23 14.45 -1.41
N LYS A 101 -5.20 15.35 -1.60
CA LYS A 101 -5.52 16.39 -0.62
C LYS A 101 -6.31 15.87 0.57
N TYR A 102 -7.32 15.06 0.33
CA TYR A 102 -8.30 14.68 1.36
C TYR A 102 -8.01 13.34 2.03
N TRP A 103 -7.39 12.41 1.33
CA TRP A 103 -6.95 11.18 1.94
C TRP A 103 -5.55 11.35 2.54
N LYS A 104 -5.42 11.06 3.83
CA LYS A 104 -4.16 11.26 4.60
C LYS A 104 -3.29 10.02 4.69
N GLY A 105 -3.66 8.95 4.00
CA GLY A 105 -2.85 7.74 3.94
C GLY A 105 -1.57 7.91 3.09
N ARG A 106 -0.74 6.87 3.09
CA ARG A 106 0.50 6.85 2.30
C ARG A 106 0.21 6.39 0.89
N ILE A 107 0.51 7.24 -0.08
CA ILE A 107 0.42 6.94 -1.50
C ILE A 107 1.57 7.60 -2.24
N SER A 108 2.18 6.88 -3.15
CA SER A 108 3.27 7.39 -4.00
C SER A 108 3.23 6.76 -5.38
N PRO A 109 3.73 7.46 -6.40
CA PRO A 109 4.02 6.83 -7.67
C PRO A 109 5.10 5.76 -7.49
N VAL A 110 5.03 4.70 -8.27
CA VAL A 110 6.07 3.68 -8.31
C VAL A 110 7.27 4.20 -9.07
N THR A 111 8.45 4.05 -8.49
CA THR A 111 9.73 4.32 -9.13
C THR A 111 10.24 3.04 -9.76
N TYR A 112 10.44 3.06 -11.07
CA TYR A 112 10.99 1.94 -11.81
C TYR A 112 12.51 2.08 -11.91
N TYR A 113 13.22 0.99 -11.63
CA TYR A 113 14.68 0.98 -11.68
C TYR A 113 15.19 0.02 -12.76
N PRO A 114 16.19 0.43 -13.54
CA PRO A 114 16.89 -0.48 -14.44
C PRO A 114 17.79 -1.41 -13.63
N ASN A 115 17.79 -2.72 -13.94
CA ASN A 115 18.78 -3.64 -13.44
C ASN A 115 20.17 -3.30 -14.04
N PRO A 116 21.27 -3.33 -13.31
CA PRO A 116 21.60 -3.69 -11.93
C PRO A 116 22.00 -2.50 -11.02
N GLU A 117 21.96 -1.26 -11.50
CA GLU A 117 22.52 -0.09 -10.79
C GLU A 117 21.80 0.22 -9.46
N PHE A 118 20.53 -0.08 -9.38
CA PHE A 118 19.74 0.14 -8.17
C PHE A 118 20.05 -0.89 -7.07
N ARG A 119 20.66 -2.02 -7.44
CA ARG A 119 21.15 -3.05 -6.54
C ARG A 119 22.12 -2.48 -5.50
N ASP A 120 23.04 -1.62 -5.92
CA ASP A 120 24.03 -1.02 -5.05
C ASP A 120 23.39 -0.12 -3.98
N TYR A 121 22.31 0.58 -4.32
CA TYR A 121 21.55 1.38 -3.35
C TYR A 121 20.88 0.51 -2.29
N PHE A 122 20.30 -0.62 -2.67
CA PHE A 122 19.70 -1.54 -1.71
C PHE A 122 20.74 -2.25 -0.86
N LEU A 123 21.89 -2.62 -1.45
CA LEU A 123 23.01 -3.18 -0.70
C LEU A 123 23.52 -2.18 0.33
N TYR A 124 23.69 -0.92 -0.06
CA TYR A 124 24.07 0.15 0.85
C TYR A 124 23.03 0.37 1.96
N LEU A 125 21.74 0.39 1.62
CA LEU A 125 20.65 0.50 2.59
C LEU A 125 20.61 -0.73 3.52
N SER A 126 20.87 -1.93 3.00
CA SER A 126 20.99 -3.17 3.76
C SER A 126 22.16 -3.10 4.74
N ASP A 127 23.33 -2.64 4.28
CA ASP A 127 24.53 -2.44 5.11
C ASP A 127 24.29 -1.42 6.22
N LEU A 128 23.61 -0.34 5.89
CA LEU A 128 23.22 0.70 6.84
C LEU A 128 22.27 0.16 7.91
N LEU A 129 21.28 -0.64 7.50
CA LEU A 129 20.36 -1.35 8.41
C LEU A 129 21.07 -2.39 9.27
N ASN A 130 22.07 -3.11 8.72
CA ASN A 130 22.89 -4.04 9.45
C ASN A 130 23.77 -3.35 10.49
N ASN A 131 24.38 -2.23 10.13
CA ASN A 131 25.23 -1.46 11.04
C ASN A 131 24.45 -0.76 12.16
N VAL A 132 23.19 -0.37 11.88
CA VAL A 132 22.25 0.17 12.88
C VAL A 132 21.54 -0.95 13.64
N GLY A 133 21.46 -2.17 13.05
CA GLY A 133 20.74 -3.33 13.58
C GLY A 133 21.38 -4.01 14.81
N ASN A 134 22.53 -3.51 15.28
CA ASN A 134 23.08 -3.89 16.60
C ASN A 134 22.37 -3.19 17.76
N PHE A 135 21.25 -2.48 17.49
CA PHE A 135 20.43 -1.89 18.53
C PHE A 135 19.66 -2.99 19.26
N ASP A 136 20.01 -3.21 20.52
CA ASP A 136 19.29 -4.13 21.39
C ASP A 136 18.13 -3.39 22.09
N GLY A 137 16.92 -3.59 21.58
CA GLY A 137 15.71 -3.01 22.20
C GLY A 137 15.45 -3.56 23.60
N ASP A 138 15.97 -4.75 23.90
CA ASP A 138 15.89 -5.33 25.23
C ASP A 138 16.81 -4.58 26.19
N GLU A 139 18.00 -4.12 25.74
CA GLU A 139 18.90 -3.26 26.54
C GLU A 139 18.23 -1.93 26.92
N LEU A 140 17.59 -1.25 25.96
CA LEU A 140 16.85 -0.02 26.25
C LEU A 140 15.72 -0.27 27.22
N SER A 141 14.91 -1.32 26.99
CA SER A 141 13.76 -1.65 27.83
C SER A 141 14.18 -1.95 29.27
N GLU A 142 15.23 -2.75 29.42
CA GLU A 142 15.76 -3.11 30.73
C GLU A 142 16.37 -1.89 31.45
N TYR A 143 17.15 -1.09 30.73
CA TYR A 143 17.75 0.12 31.28
C TYR A 143 16.69 1.14 31.72
N CYS A 144 15.69 1.39 30.88
CA CYS A 144 14.56 2.26 31.23
C CYS A 144 13.77 1.73 32.43
N HIS A 145 13.53 0.41 32.49
CA HIS A 145 12.88 -0.23 33.62
C HIS A 145 13.66 -0.04 34.92
N GLN A 146 14.97 -0.23 34.91
CA GLN A 146 15.83 -0.01 36.08
C GLN A 146 15.77 1.42 36.58
N LEU A 147 15.85 2.41 35.67
CA LEU A 147 15.79 3.82 36.02
C LEU A 147 14.43 4.26 36.59
N THR A 148 13.35 3.62 36.16
CA THR A 148 11.97 4.00 36.52
C THR A 148 11.36 3.14 37.61
N LYS A 149 12.02 2.06 38.02
CA LYS A 149 11.53 1.10 39.02
C LYS A 149 11.19 1.80 40.32
N GLY A 150 9.95 1.60 40.77
CA GLY A 150 9.45 2.18 42.02
C GLY A 150 9.13 3.68 41.97
N LYS A 151 9.28 4.35 40.85
CA LYS A 151 8.97 5.77 40.66
C LYS A 151 7.53 5.96 40.14
N LYS A 152 6.93 7.09 40.45
CA LYS A 152 5.69 7.52 39.78
C LYS A 152 5.98 7.87 38.34
N VAL A 153 4.97 7.85 37.46
CA VAL A 153 5.13 8.06 36.00
C VAL A 153 5.88 9.35 35.68
N ILE A 154 5.55 10.46 36.35
CA ILE A 154 6.19 11.76 36.12
C ILE A 154 7.67 11.72 36.55
N ASP A 155 7.95 11.18 37.72
CA ASP A 155 9.32 11.09 38.26
C ASP A 155 10.17 10.14 37.42
N GLY A 156 9.58 9.06 36.86
CA GLY A 156 10.20 8.16 35.93
C GLY A 156 10.56 8.85 34.61
N ALA A 157 9.64 9.64 34.06
CA ALA A 157 9.89 10.41 32.84
C ALA A 157 11.00 11.45 33.02
N VAL A 158 11.03 12.14 34.16
CA VAL A 158 12.10 13.11 34.52
C VAL A 158 13.45 12.38 34.66
N ALA A 159 13.47 11.19 35.28
CA ALA A 159 14.68 10.40 35.41
C ALA A 159 15.26 10.01 34.03
N LEU A 160 14.42 9.51 33.11
CA LEU A 160 14.82 9.18 31.75
C LEU A 160 15.32 10.42 30.97
N ALA A 161 14.63 11.55 31.12
CA ALA A 161 15.00 12.78 30.44
C ALA A 161 16.34 13.38 30.92
N ASN A 162 16.72 13.11 32.16
CA ASN A 162 17.98 13.62 32.75
C ASN A 162 19.15 12.63 32.63
N ASP A 163 18.89 11.38 32.27
CA ASP A 163 19.93 10.38 32.11
C ASP A 163 20.49 10.39 30.68
N GLU A 164 21.81 10.59 30.55
CA GLU A 164 22.47 10.71 29.26
C GLU A 164 22.45 9.41 28.46
N ARG A 165 22.63 8.26 29.14
CA ARG A 165 22.59 6.94 28.48
C ARG A 165 21.18 6.61 28.01
N ALA A 166 20.15 6.86 28.82
CA ALA A 166 18.77 6.67 28.42
C ALA A 166 18.41 7.51 27.19
N ARG A 167 18.78 8.80 27.19
CA ARG A 167 18.57 9.68 26.03
C ARG A 167 19.27 9.18 24.77
N THR A 168 20.50 8.68 24.89
CA THR A 168 21.26 8.13 23.78
C THR A 168 20.59 6.88 23.23
N LEU A 169 20.20 5.92 24.06
CA LEU A 169 19.50 4.71 23.66
C LEU A 169 18.13 4.99 23.02
N ILE A 170 17.35 5.90 23.61
CA ILE A 170 16.05 6.32 23.05
C ILE A 170 16.24 6.96 21.66
N LYS A 171 17.27 7.79 21.50
CA LYS A 171 17.58 8.39 20.20
C LYS A 171 17.97 7.33 19.18
N GLN A 172 18.83 6.39 19.52
CA GLN A 172 19.26 5.31 18.65
C GLN A 172 18.07 4.45 18.20
N GLU A 173 17.15 4.08 19.11
CA GLU A 173 15.91 3.38 18.77
C GLU A 173 15.04 4.18 17.81
N SER A 174 14.85 5.47 18.12
CA SER A 174 14.09 6.37 17.25
C SER A 174 14.67 6.46 15.84
N ASP A 175 15.98 6.57 15.72
CA ASP A 175 16.68 6.66 14.43
C ASP A 175 16.61 5.32 13.67
N PHE A 176 16.70 4.19 14.37
CA PHE A 176 16.51 2.86 13.80
C PHE A 176 15.08 2.66 13.26
N ILE A 177 14.06 3.04 14.05
CA ILE A 177 12.65 2.98 13.60
C ILE A 177 12.43 3.84 12.36
N LYS A 178 12.98 5.07 12.33
CA LYS A 178 12.88 5.95 11.15
C LYS A 178 13.52 5.32 9.93
N LEU A 179 14.71 4.73 10.07
CA LEU A 179 15.41 4.08 8.98
C LEU A 179 14.64 2.86 8.47
N LYS A 180 14.09 2.05 9.38
CA LYS A 180 13.22 0.91 9.04
C LYS A 180 11.97 1.38 8.26
N CYS A 181 11.31 2.43 8.73
CA CYS A 181 10.17 3.02 8.05
C CYS A 181 10.55 3.52 6.65
N PHE A 182 11.71 4.17 6.51
CA PHE A 182 12.19 4.65 5.22
C PHE A 182 12.47 3.51 4.25
N ALA A 183 13.21 2.48 4.67
CA ALA A 183 13.48 1.30 3.86
C ALA A 183 12.19 0.62 3.37
N THR A 184 11.23 0.45 4.29
CA THR A 184 9.92 -0.11 3.97
C THR A 184 9.17 0.75 2.94
N GLN A 185 9.24 2.08 3.05
CA GLN A 185 8.62 2.99 2.08
C GLN A 185 9.26 2.85 0.70
N VAL A 186 10.58 2.80 0.63
CA VAL A 186 11.31 2.61 -0.65
C VAL A 186 10.88 1.30 -1.30
N LEU A 187 10.87 0.20 -0.56
CA LEU A 187 10.43 -1.10 -1.07
C LEU A 187 8.98 -1.09 -1.57
N ALA A 188 8.08 -0.40 -0.86
CA ALA A 188 6.67 -0.32 -1.26
C ALA A 188 6.46 0.33 -2.62
N VAL A 189 7.31 1.28 -2.99
CA VAL A 189 7.12 2.14 -4.16
C VAL A 189 8.20 1.96 -5.22
N THR A 190 9.00 0.91 -5.15
CA THR A 190 9.98 0.57 -6.19
C THR A 190 9.59 -0.72 -6.90
N LYS A 191 9.94 -0.82 -8.17
CA LYS A 191 9.66 -1.99 -9.01
C LYS A 191 10.73 -2.11 -10.10
N PRO A 192 11.17 -3.32 -10.47
CA PRO A 192 12.05 -3.50 -11.64
C PRO A 192 11.41 -2.92 -12.89
N LEU A 193 12.19 -2.30 -13.76
CA LEU A 193 11.72 -1.78 -15.04
C LEU A 193 11.17 -2.91 -15.91
N ILE A 194 11.84 -4.05 -15.90
CA ILE A 194 11.44 -5.25 -16.63
C ILE A 194 11.03 -6.31 -15.62
N SER A 195 9.85 -6.88 -15.78
CA SER A 195 9.39 -7.98 -14.94
C SER A 195 10.19 -9.25 -15.21
N SER A 196 10.16 -10.22 -14.28
CA SER A 196 10.74 -11.55 -14.48
C SER A 196 10.20 -12.29 -15.71
N LYS A 197 9.07 -11.84 -16.24
CA LYS A 197 8.45 -12.36 -17.49
C LYS A 197 8.81 -11.57 -18.74
N GLY A 198 9.73 -10.60 -18.64
CA GLY A 198 10.17 -9.75 -19.74
C GLY A 198 9.19 -8.65 -20.15
N ALA A 199 8.12 -8.40 -19.38
CA ALA A 199 7.19 -7.31 -19.63
C ALA A 199 7.72 -5.98 -19.05
N GLU A 200 7.53 -4.89 -19.79
CA GLU A 200 7.86 -3.55 -19.30
C GLU A 200 6.84 -3.07 -18.26
N ASN A 201 7.29 -2.96 -17.01
CA ASN A 201 6.45 -2.48 -15.91
C ASN A 201 6.17 -0.97 -15.99
N TYR A 202 7.01 -0.20 -16.70
CA TYR A 202 6.89 1.26 -16.80
C TYR A 202 5.56 1.71 -17.44
N ASP A 203 5.02 0.92 -18.35
CA ASP A 203 3.74 1.22 -19.03
C ASP A 203 2.56 1.26 -18.05
N GLU A 204 2.71 0.67 -16.87
CA GLU A 204 1.65 0.63 -15.86
C GLU A 204 1.39 1.98 -15.21
N ARG A 205 2.38 2.89 -15.15
CA ARG A 205 2.32 4.17 -14.43
C ARG A 205 1.64 3.99 -13.08
N GLU A 206 2.12 3.00 -12.35
CA GLU A 206 1.50 2.56 -11.11
C GLU A 206 1.70 3.58 -9.99
N TRP A 207 0.65 3.77 -9.21
CA TRP A 207 0.70 4.41 -7.90
C TRP A 207 0.30 3.39 -6.85
N ARG A 208 0.95 3.42 -5.71
CA ARG A 208 0.66 2.49 -4.60
C ARG A 208 0.25 3.23 -3.35
N ALA A 209 -0.93 2.89 -2.83
CA ALA A 209 -1.27 3.14 -1.45
C ALA A 209 -0.84 1.93 -0.61
N TYR A 210 -0.08 2.16 0.45
CA TYR A 210 0.48 1.12 1.30
C TYR A 210 0.34 1.50 2.77
N THR A 211 0.45 0.51 3.66
CA THR A 211 0.41 0.72 5.10
C THR A 211 1.68 0.22 5.78
N LEU A 212 2.08 0.90 6.84
CA LEU A 212 3.15 0.51 7.75
C LEU A 212 2.61 0.05 9.11
N ASP A 213 1.29 -0.12 9.24
CA ASP A 213 0.65 -0.44 10.53
C ASP A 213 1.16 -1.75 11.14
N GLY A 214 1.56 -2.71 10.30
CA GLY A 214 2.20 -3.95 10.76
C GLY A 214 3.54 -3.77 11.47
N LEU A 215 4.20 -2.62 11.33
CA LEU A 215 5.42 -2.29 12.07
C LEU A 215 5.12 -1.90 13.53
N ASN A 216 3.87 -1.59 13.85
CA ASN A 216 3.42 -1.16 15.18
C ASN A 216 2.83 -2.30 16.02
N GLY A 217 3.03 -3.57 15.63
CA GLY A 217 2.58 -4.74 16.38
C GLY A 217 1.15 -5.21 16.12
N ASP A 218 0.39 -4.54 15.23
CA ASP A 218 -0.91 -5.04 14.79
C ASP A 218 -0.76 -6.31 13.95
N ASP A 219 -1.64 -7.30 14.13
CA ASP A 219 -1.63 -8.58 13.37
C ASP A 219 -1.91 -8.43 11.86
N TRP A 220 -2.33 -7.25 11.41
CA TRP A 220 -2.56 -6.94 10.02
C TRP A 220 -1.57 -5.87 9.54
N GLY A 221 -1.24 -5.91 8.26
CA GLY A 221 -0.29 -4.96 7.68
C GLY A 221 1.17 -5.39 7.79
N LYS A 222 1.46 -6.53 8.42
CA LYS A 222 2.82 -7.09 8.44
C LYS A 222 3.26 -7.46 7.04
N TRP A 223 4.51 -7.19 6.75
CA TRP A 223 5.16 -7.63 5.52
C TRP A 223 5.83 -8.97 5.78
N GLU A 224 5.71 -9.87 4.81
CA GLU A 224 6.29 -11.21 4.92
C GLU A 224 7.16 -11.51 3.70
N VAL A 225 8.35 -12.05 3.95
CA VAL A 225 9.21 -12.62 2.91
C VAL A 225 8.81 -14.07 2.72
N LEU A 226 8.43 -14.43 1.49
CA LEU A 226 7.91 -15.76 1.17
C LEU A 226 8.74 -16.40 0.05
N ASP A 227 8.79 -17.73 0.03
CA ASP A 227 9.24 -18.48 -1.12
C ASP A 227 8.26 -18.26 -2.29
N ARG A 228 8.77 -17.80 -3.42
CA ARG A 228 8.00 -17.52 -4.64
C ARG A 228 7.17 -18.73 -5.10
N ASN A 229 7.74 -19.95 -4.97
CA ASN A 229 7.08 -21.16 -5.45
C ASN A 229 5.88 -21.56 -4.60
N ASN A 230 5.87 -21.16 -3.32
CA ASN A 230 4.86 -21.57 -2.32
C ASN A 230 4.08 -20.39 -1.70
N CYS A 231 4.25 -19.17 -2.20
CA CYS A 231 3.65 -17.97 -1.58
C CYS A 231 2.12 -17.88 -1.71
N LYS A 232 1.51 -18.54 -2.69
CA LYS A 232 0.09 -18.36 -3.05
C LYS A 232 -0.88 -18.62 -1.90
N ASP A 233 -0.68 -19.72 -1.17
CA ASP A 233 -1.58 -20.10 -0.07
C ASP A 233 -1.42 -19.13 1.10
N ARG A 234 -0.18 -18.71 1.39
CA ARG A 234 0.08 -17.73 2.45
C ARG A 234 -0.52 -16.37 2.11
N VAL A 235 -0.34 -15.87 0.90
CA VAL A 235 -0.96 -14.60 0.42
C VAL A 235 -2.49 -14.69 0.49
N THR A 236 -3.07 -15.82 0.13
CA THR A 236 -4.51 -16.05 0.25
C THR A 236 -4.98 -15.99 1.71
N HIS A 237 -4.25 -16.63 2.62
CA HIS A 237 -4.52 -16.60 4.06
C HIS A 237 -4.44 -15.16 4.62
N LEU A 238 -3.39 -14.41 4.30
CA LEU A 238 -3.21 -13.02 4.70
C LEU A 238 -4.37 -12.13 4.19
N ASN A 239 -4.80 -12.32 2.94
CA ASN A 239 -5.94 -11.61 2.38
C ASN A 239 -7.27 -11.94 3.07
N ASN A 240 -7.44 -13.16 3.54
CA ASN A 240 -8.62 -13.56 4.32
C ASN A 240 -8.65 -12.86 5.68
N ILE A 241 -7.51 -12.73 6.36
CA ILE A 241 -7.39 -11.96 7.60
C ILE A 241 -7.82 -10.51 7.39
N LEU A 242 -7.38 -9.87 6.29
CA LEU A 242 -7.73 -8.47 5.97
C LEU A 242 -9.25 -8.26 5.78
N THR A 243 -9.98 -9.28 5.33
CA THR A 243 -11.40 -9.16 5.03
C THR A 243 -12.22 -8.68 6.22
N ASN A 244 -11.81 -9.02 7.43
CA ASN A 244 -12.53 -8.71 8.68
C ASN A 244 -11.99 -7.45 9.39
N LYS A 245 -10.94 -6.81 8.87
CA LYS A 245 -10.31 -5.66 9.51
C LYS A 245 -10.87 -4.35 8.95
N LYS A 246 -11.53 -3.54 9.79
CA LYS A 246 -12.10 -2.24 9.39
C LYS A 246 -11.05 -1.25 8.90
N ARG A 247 -9.82 -1.31 9.41
CA ARG A 247 -8.69 -0.46 9.01
C ARG A 247 -8.08 -0.85 7.66
N ALA A 248 -8.40 -2.05 7.16
CA ALA A 248 -7.89 -2.54 5.88
C ALA A 248 -8.57 -1.92 4.65
N TYR A 249 -9.24 -0.80 4.80
CA TYR A 249 -9.94 -0.11 3.71
C TYR A 249 -9.51 1.34 3.60
N ILE A 250 -9.22 1.78 2.39
CA ILE A 250 -9.15 3.20 2.05
C ILE A 250 -10.57 3.74 2.09
N LYS A 251 -10.81 4.64 3.04
CA LYS A 251 -12.10 5.34 3.20
C LYS A 251 -11.92 6.81 2.92
N ILE A 252 -12.94 7.41 2.36
CA ILE A 252 -13.00 8.84 2.07
C ILE A 252 -14.13 9.40 2.90
N GLU A 253 -13.85 10.44 3.68
CA GLU A 253 -14.88 11.09 4.50
C GLU A 253 -16.08 11.51 3.68
N PRO A 254 -17.31 11.43 4.24
CA PRO A 254 -18.56 11.65 3.50
C PRO A 254 -18.59 12.95 2.73
N PHE A 255 -18.05 14.02 3.32
CA PHE A 255 -18.04 15.34 2.71
C PHE A 255 -17.25 15.39 1.38
N TYR A 256 -16.19 14.58 1.25
CA TYR A 256 -15.27 14.62 0.11
C TYR A 256 -15.53 13.55 -0.95
N VAL A 257 -16.37 12.54 -0.67
CA VAL A 257 -16.58 11.39 -1.57
C VAL A 257 -16.95 11.84 -2.99
N SER A 258 -17.91 12.77 -3.12
CA SER A 258 -18.34 13.25 -4.44
C SER A 258 -17.28 14.06 -5.18
N ASN A 259 -16.30 14.63 -4.49
CA ASN A 259 -15.20 15.38 -5.10
C ASN A 259 -14.04 14.44 -5.49
N VAL A 260 -13.82 13.40 -4.68
CA VAL A 260 -12.72 12.45 -4.88
C VAL A 260 -13.05 11.41 -5.93
N ILE A 261 -14.26 10.85 -5.96
CA ILE A 261 -14.64 9.89 -7.01
C ILE A 261 -14.89 10.70 -8.30
N SER A 262 -14.10 10.46 -9.34
CA SER A 262 -14.22 11.10 -10.63
C SER A 262 -14.96 10.26 -11.66
N HIS A 263 -14.79 8.94 -11.63
CA HIS A 263 -15.39 8.00 -12.58
C HIS A 263 -15.82 6.71 -11.89
N ILE A 264 -16.90 6.13 -12.37
CA ILE A 264 -17.37 4.78 -12.06
C ILE A 264 -17.61 4.11 -13.40
N ILE A 265 -16.75 3.15 -13.77
CA ILE A 265 -16.73 2.60 -15.13
C ILE A 265 -17.13 1.14 -15.10
N VAL A 266 -18.14 0.79 -15.88
CA VAL A 266 -18.60 -0.58 -16.13
C VAL A 266 -18.17 -1.06 -17.52
N GLU A 267 -18.30 -2.35 -17.80
CA GLU A 267 -17.86 -2.91 -19.08
C GLU A 267 -18.69 -2.37 -20.25
N THR A 268 -20.01 -2.48 -20.17
CA THR A 268 -20.93 -2.21 -21.28
C THR A 268 -21.95 -1.14 -20.95
N GLU A 269 -22.49 -0.48 -21.99
CA GLU A 269 -23.62 0.47 -21.84
C GLU A 269 -24.85 -0.15 -21.20
N LYS A 270 -25.07 -1.46 -21.41
CA LYS A 270 -26.22 -2.18 -20.85
C LYS A 270 -26.19 -2.28 -19.33
N GLU A 271 -24.98 -2.23 -18.72
CA GLU A 271 -24.80 -2.32 -17.28
C GLU A 271 -24.96 -0.94 -16.59
N VAL A 272 -24.92 0.18 -17.33
CA VAL A 272 -25.01 1.52 -16.77
C VAL A 272 -26.30 1.74 -15.96
N PRO A 273 -27.51 1.39 -16.44
CA PRO A 273 -28.74 1.54 -15.63
C PRO A 273 -28.69 0.73 -14.33
N ASP A 274 -28.17 -0.48 -14.38
CA ASP A 274 -28.13 -1.38 -13.22
C ASP A 274 -27.19 -0.85 -12.14
N ILE A 275 -25.99 -0.38 -12.51
CA ILE A 275 -25.04 0.19 -11.54
C ILE A 275 -25.59 1.48 -10.94
N ILE A 276 -26.29 2.34 -11.71
CA ILE A 276 -26.94 3.55 -11.21
C ILE A 276 -27.99 3.17 -10.15
N CYS A 277 -28.88 2.24 -10.48
CA CYS A 277 -29.89 1.76 -9.53
C CYS A 277 -29.25 1.15 -8.27
N ALA A 278 -28.15 0.42 -8.42
CA ALA A 278 -27.42 -0.15 -7.30
C ALA A 278 -26.81 0.94 -6.40
N ILE A 279 -26.16 1.96 -6.97
CA ILE A 279 -25.56 3.08 -6.21
C ILE A 279 -26.60 3.81 -5.37
N LEU A 280 -27.77 4.11 -5.93
CA LEU A 280 -28.86 4.79 -5.22
C LEU A 280 -29.37 3.97 -4.03
N LYS A 281 -29.37 2.64 -4.14
CA LYS A 281 -29.81 1.72 -3.09
C LYS A 281 -28.72 1.41 -2.05
N LEU A 282 -27.45 1.79 -2.27
CA LEU A 282 -26.39 1.49 -1.30
C LEU A 282 -26.66 2.19 0.03
N PRO A 283 -26.59 1.46 1.17
CA PRO A 283 -26.78 2.06 2.50
C PRO A 283 -25.63 2.97 2.88
N THR A 284 -24.45 2.70 2.33
CA THR A 284 -23.22 3.49 2.57
C THR A 284 -22.43 3.64 1.28
N ILE A 285 -21.68 4.74 1.15
CA ILE A 285 -20.67 4.93 0.13
C ILE A 285 -19.33 5.13 0.84
N PHE A 286 -18.32 4.35 0.44
CA PHE A 286 -17.00 4.33 1.09
C PHE A 286 -17.04 4.15 2.61
N GLY A 287 -18.02 3.36 3.08
CA GLY A 287 -18.19 3.02 4.49
C GLY A 287 -18.97 4.02 5.33
N TYR A 288 -19.51 5.07 4.73
CA TYR A 288 -20.29 6.12 5.40
C TYR A 288 -21.66 6.30 4.75
N GLN A 289 -22.65 6.66 5.56
CA GLN A 289 -23.95 7.09 5.05
C GLN A 289 -23.79 8.37 4.22
N GLN A 290 -24.52 8.46 3.11
CA GLN A 290 -24.49 9.62 2.23
C GLN A 290 -25.89 10.18 2.02
N PRO A 291 -26.06 11.50 2.00
CA PRO A 291 -27.29 12.14 1.56
C PRO A 291 -27.62 11.74 0.11
N GLU A 292 -28.90 11.71 -0.22
CA GLU A 292 -29.37 11.32 -1.55
C GLU A 292 -28.76 12.17 -2.68
N GLU A 293 -28.66 13.50 -2.45
CA GLU A 293 -28.01 14.43 -3.37
C GLU A 293 -26.57 14.00 -3.73
N LYS A 294 -25.82 13.51 -2.75
CA LYS A 294 -24.45 13.03 -3.00
C LYS A 294 -24.42 11.75 -3.83
N LYS A 295 -25.40 10.88 -3.64
CA LYS A 295 -25.54 9.67 -4.48
C LYS A 295 -25.90 10.06 -5.91
N GLN A 296 -26.79 11.05 -6.10
CA GLN A 296 -27.12 11.57 -7.44
C GLN A 296 -25.91 12.18 -8.15
N LEU A 297 -25.04 12.90 -7.43
CA LEU A 297 -23.77 13.36 -7.98
C LEU A 297 -22.83 12.21 -8.37
N LEU A 298 -22.87 11.10 -7.67
CA LEU A 298 -22.05 9.92 -8.02
C LEU A 298 -22.58 9.20 -9.26
N VAL A 299 -23.89 9.07 -9.43
CA VAL A 299 -24.45 8.43 -10.62
C VAL A 299 -24.17 9.23 -11.90
N SER A 300 -24.00 10.56 -11.83
CA SER A 300 -23.58 11.37 -12.98
C SER A 300 -22.15 11.06 -13.46
N LYS A 301 -21.36 10.31 -12.69
CA LYS A 301 -20.00 9.91 -13.01
C LYS A 301 -19.89 8.48 -13.56
N VAL A 302 -21.02 7.82 -13.74
CA VAL A 302 -21.10 6.48 -14.30
C VAL A 302 -20.96 6.55 -15.82
N THR A 303 -20.09 5.72 -16.37
CA THR A 303 -19.91 5.52 -17.80
C THR A 303 -19.51 4.07 -18.07
N SER A 304 -19.36 3.69 -19.34
CA SER A 304 -18.88 2.38 -19.73
C SER A 304 -17.57 2.46 -20.52
N PHE A 305 -16.80 1.39 -20.50
CA PHE A 305 -15.66 1.25 -21.39
C PHE A 305 -16.09 1.25 -22.86
N GLU A 306 -17.20 0.60 -23.16
CA GLU A 306 -17.79 0.57 -24.51
C GLU A 306 -18.03 2.00 -25.07
N ARG A 307 -18.49 2.94 -24.21
CA ARG A 307 -18.64 4.36 -24.60
C ARG A 307 -17.29 5.04 -24.78
N ILE A 308 -16.38 4.86 -23.83
CA ILE A 308 -15.04 5.45 -23.91
C ILE A 308 -14.32 5.01 -25.19
N GLU A 309 -14.41 3.74 -25.56
CA GLU A 309 -13.75 3.21 -26.79
C GLU A 309 -14.38 3.78 -28.07
N LYS A 310 -15.65 4.16 -28.07
CA LYS A 310 -16.31 4.79 -29.22
C LYS A 310 -15.94 6.26 -29.38
N ASP A 311 -15.59 6.93 -28.28
CA ASP A 311 -15.33 8.37 -28.26
C ASP A 311 -13.84 8.73 -28.46
N TYR A 312 -12.94 7.75 -28.32
CA TYR A 312 -11.48 7.89 -28.44
C TYR A 312 -10.86 6.86 -29.37
#